data_a4992ad620e414cf023b98a0c1f06bd0
#
_entry.id   a4992ad620e414cf023b98a0c1f06bd0
#
_cell.length_a   1.000
_cell.length_b   1.000
_cell.length_c   1.000
_cell.angle_alpha   90.00
_cell.angle_beta   90.00
_cell.angle_gamma   90.00
#
_symmetry.space_group_name_H-M   'P 1'
#
loop_
_entity.id
_entity.type
_entity.pdbx_description
1 polymer ?
#
loop_
_entity_poly.entity_id
_entity_poly.type
_entity_poly.pdbx_seq_one_letter_code
_entity_poly.pdbx_strand_id
1 'polypeptide(L)'
;MKKKLRNWKKTWKMKRIMTKQYRITLTAGIFFLLSACSVSQFVPGEGIIRENNYAVIRSDTLLIIVKPQSYPGSYQEINNRFFPVFISIKNNSTQKIKLQENSFSILCNEKQYDPVPVDYILADLERKMMLQEFSDPFLPPTEFGITDRTKEQEMYYELVNNAFSWGELLPGAKKDGYLFYNKEIASASCFTINILGFAIPFIKQ
;
A
#
# COMPACT_ATOMS: atom_id res chain seq x y z
N MET A 1 -71.58 -3.36 -17.43
CA MET A 1 -70.36 -2.70 -17.90
C MET A 1 -69.58 -1.95 -16.82
N LYS A 2 -70.18 -1.28 -15.84
CA LYS A 2 -69.46 -0.44 -14.79
C LYS A 2 -68.57 -1.22 -13.83
N LYS A 3 -68.80 -2.51 -13.56
CA LYS A 3 -67.96 -3.33 -12.66
C LYS A 3 -66.58 -3.71 -13.24
N LYS A 4 -66.47 -3.93 -14.57
CA LYS A 4 -65.18 -4.25 -15.23
C LYS A 4 -64.21 -3.09 -15.26
N LEU A 5 -64.70 -1.85 -15.40
CA LEU A 5 -63.91 -0.64 -15.41
C LEU A 5 -63.33 -0.29 -14.01
N ARG A 6 -64.02 -0.63 -12.90
CA ARG A 6 -63.49 -0.41 -11.53
C ARG A 6 -62.33 -1.36 -11.19
N ASN A 7 -62.38 -2.62 -11.66
CA ASN A 7 -61.29 -3.53 -11.41
C ASN A 7 -60.03 -3.21 -12.20
N TRP A 8 -60.18 -2.68 -13.44
CA TRP A 8 -59.06 -2.28 -14.26
C TRP A 8 -58.31 -1.09 -13.66
N LYS A 9 -59.00 -0.09 -13.09
CA LYS A 9 -58.38 1.05 -12.39
C LYS A 9 -57.66 0.64 -11.10
N LYS A 10 -58.14 -0.35 -10.37
CA LYS A 10 -57.44 -0.90 -9.15
C LYS A 10 -56.15 -1.62 -9.51
N THR A 11 -56.13 -2.47 -10.54
CA THR A 11 -54.92 -3.17 -10.97
C THR A 11 -53.86 -2.22 -11.53
N TRP A 12 -54.28 -1.14 -12.21
CA TRP A 12 -53.33 -0.13 -12.72
C TRP A 12 -52.70 0.70 -11.59
N LYS A 13 -53.50 1.03 -10.57
CA LYS A 13 -52.99 1.73 -9.39
C LYS A 13 -52.00 0.88 -8.57
N MET A 14 -52.25 -0.39 -8.40
CA MET A 14 -51.34 -1.33 -7.74
C MET A 14 -50.00 -1.50 -8.48
N LYS A 15 -50.04 -1.68 -9.81
CA LYS A 15 -48.83 -1.77 -10.64
C LYS A 15 -47.97 -0.49 -10.52
N ARG A 16 -48.58 0.69 -10.45
CA ARG A 16 -47.88 1.97 -10.33
C ARG A 16 -47.23 2.15 -8.94
N ILE A 17 -47.82 1.61 -7.88
CA ILE A 17 -47.26 1.66 -6.53
C ILE A 17 -46.10 0.68 -6.41
N MET A 18 -46.21 -0.53 -6.94
CA MET A 18 -45.10 -1.50 -6.93
C MET A 18 -43.90 -1.01 -7.71
N THR A 19 -44.06 -0.40 -8.88
CA THR A 19 -42.91 0.14 -9.65
C THR A 19 -42.24 1.32 -8.96
N LYS A 20 -42.98 2.14 -8.17
CA LYS A 20 -42.40 3.21 -7.38
C LYS A 20 -41.61 2.67 -6.18
N GLN A 21 -42.10 1.66 -5.49
CA GLN A 21 -41.37 1.03 -4.38
C GLN A 21 -40.09 0.31 -4.88
N TYR A 22 -40.14 -0.40 -6.01
CA TYR A 22 -38.96 -1.03 -6.60
C TYR A 22 -37.87 -0.01 -6.99
N ARG A 23 -38.27 1.17 -7.50
CA ARG A 23 -37.29 2.22 -7.84
C ARG A 23 -36.64 2.84 -6.61
N ILE A 24 -37.39 3.02 -5.52
CA ILE A 24 -36.86 3.57 -4.26
C ILE A 24 -35.91 2.58 -3.57
N THR A 25 -36.23 1.28 -3.56
CA THR A 25 -35.37 0.23 -3.00
C THR A 25 -34.10 0.01 -3.83
N LEU A 26 -34.19 0.11 -5.16
CA LEU A 26 -33.03 -0.03 -6.05
C LEU A 26 -32.06 1.16 -5.90
N THR A 27 -32.57 2.40 -5.82
CA THR A 27 -31.73 3.59 -5.59
C THR A 27 -31.10 3.62 -4.19
N ALA A 28 -31.82 3.21 -3.14
CA ALA A 28 -31.27 3.09 -1.80
C ALA A 28 -30.17 2.00 -1.71
N GLY A 29 -30.34 0.87 -2.41
CA GLY A 29 -29.33 -0.20 -2.50
C GLY A 29 -28.05 0.24 -3.19
N ILE A 30 -28.14 1.04 -4.26
CA ILE A 30 -26.96 1.56 -5.00
C ILE A 30 -26.21 2.61 -4.14
N PHE A 31 -26.91 3.43 -3.37
CA PHE A 31 -26.26 4.40 -2.46
C PHE A 31 -25.48 3.71 -1.32
N PHE A 32 -25.96 2.56 -0.83
CA PHE A 32 -25.26 1.80 0.20
C PHE A 32 -24.00 1.10 -0.31
N LEU A 33 -23.93 0.74 -1.59
CA LEU A 33 -22.75 0.10 -2.19
C LEU A 33 -21.61 1.10 -2.49
N LEU A 34 -21.92 2.40 -2.62
CA LEU A 34 -20.90 3.43 -2.89
C LEU A 34 -20.18 3.92 -1.61
N SER A 35 -20.69 3.63 -0.43
CA SER A 35 -20.07 4.05 0.85
C SER A 35 -19.04 3.05 1.41
N ALA A 36 -18.79 1.90 0.75
CA ALA A 36 -17.98 0.81 1.30
C ALA A 36 -16.49 0.82 0.91
N CYS A 37 -16.00 1.80 0.14
CA CYS A 37 -14.59 1.90 -0.24
C CYS A 37 -13.93 3.15 0.33
N SER A 38 -13.90 3.32 1.65
CA SER A 38 -12.91 4.22 2.26
C SER A 38 -11.61 3.45 2.42
N VAL A 39 -10.70 3.58 1.48
CA VAL A 39 -9.31 3.15 1.68
C VAL A 39 -8.74 4.04 2.76
N SER A 40 -8.60 3.50 3.98
CA SER A 40 -7.97 4.23 5.08
C SER A 40 -6.52 4.55 4.70
N GLN A 41 -6.22 5.82 4.63
CA GLN A 41 -4.90 6.31 4.24
C GLN A 41 -4.22 7.00 5.42
N PHE A 42 -2.92 6.76 5.58
CA PHE A 42 -2.12 7.52 6.54
C PHE A 42 -1.69 8.85 5.95
N VAL A 43 -1.88 9.91 6.72
CA VAL A 43 -1.48 11.27 6.33
C VAL A 43 -0.54 11.86 7.38
N PRO A 44 0.37 12.77 6.98
CA PRO A 44 1.23 13.47 7.93
C PRO A 44 0.42 14.20 8.99
N GLY A 45 0.88 14.10 10.25
CA GLY A 45 0.29 14.80 11.40
C GLY A 45 0.57 16.30 11.40
N GLU A 46 0.13 16.96 12.48
CA GLU A 46 0.32 18.41 12.65
C GLU A 46 1.80 18.80 12.70
N GLY A 47 2.11 19.97 12.18
CA GLY A 47 3.48 20.52 12.16
C GLY A 47 4.37 20.01 11.03
N ILE A 48 3.92 19.08 10.22
CA ILE A 48 4.67 18.56 9.06
C ILE A 48 4.11 19.15 7.74
N ILE A 49 5.02 19.59 6.88
CA ILE A 49 4.65 20.07 5.53
C ILE A 49 4.06 18.89 4.76
N ARG A 50 2.82 19.05 4.31
CA ARG A 50 2.08 18.02 3.55
C ARG A 50 1.97 18.42 2.09
N GLU A 51 2.53 17.63 1.20
CA GLU A 51 2.38 17.77 -0.25
C GLU A 51 1.81 16.47 -0.83
N ASN A 52 0.58 16.46 -1.32
CA ASN A 52 -0.09 15.27 -1.91
C ASN A 52 -0.06 14.01 -1.01
N ASN A 53 -0.28 14.16 0.29
CA ASN A 53 -0.17 13.12 1.32
C ASN A 53 1.26 12.61 1.60
N TYR A 54 2.28 13.25 1.04
CA TYR A 54 3.66 13.06 1.46
C TYR A 54 3.99 13.97 2.63
N ALA A 55 4.74 13.45 3.61
CA ALA A 55 5.43 14.27 4.58
C ALA A 55 6.71 14.80 3.95
N VAL A 56 6.93 16.10 4.02
CA VAL A 56 8.12 16.77 3.48
C VAL A 56 8.85 17.46 4.60
N ILE A 57 10.09 17.04 4.87
CA ILE A 57 11.02 17.67 5.81
C ILE A 57 12.08 18.39 5.00
N ARG A 58 12.20 19.68 5.24
CA ARG A 58 13.23 20.52 4.61
C ARG A 58 14.13 21.08 5.69
N SER A 59 15.40 20.75 5.62
CA SER A 59 16.46 21.37 6.40
C SER A 59 17.55 21.92 5.47
N ASP A 60 18.48 22.65 6.00
CA ASP A 60 19.62 23.20 5.24
C ASP A 60 20.46 22.09 4.59
N THR A 61 20.50 20.91 5.22
CA THR A 61 21.34 19.78 4.79
C THR A 61 20.58 18.69 4.07
N LEU A 62 19.26 18.53 4.32
CA LEU A 62 18.47 17.40 3.84
C LEU A 62 17.10 17.83 3.34
N LEU A 63 16.65 17.17 2.27
CA LEU A 63 15.25 17.10 1.88
C LEU A 63 14.81 15.64 2.02
N ILE A 64 13.85 15.39 2.91
CA ILE A 64 13.30 14.05 3.15
C ILE A 64 11.82 14.06 2.75
N ILE A 65 11.41 13.11 1.95
CA ILE A 65 10.01 12.88 1.54
C ILE A 65 9.64 11.48 1.98
N VAL A 66 8.53 11.35 2.70
CA VAL A 66 8.05 10.07 3.25
C VAL A 66 6.57 9.89 2.97
N LYS A 67 6.20 8.67 2.59
CA LYS A 67 4.80 8.30 2.42
C LYS A 67 4.57 6.81 2.72
N PRO A 68 3.78 6.49 3.74
CA PRO A 68 3.21 5.15 3.87
C PRO A 68 2.25 4.89 2.70
N GLN A 69 2.57 3.91 1.85
CA GLN A 69 1.74 3.56 0.69
C GLN A 69 2.03 2.14 0.25
N SER A 70 1.06 1.50 -0.40
CA SER A 70 1.25 0.18 -0.99
C SER A 70 2.43 0.18 -1.97
N TYR A 71 3.18 -0.90 -1.95
CA TYR A 71 4.23 -1.17 -2.94
C TYR A 71 3.57 -1.35 -4.32
N PRO A 72 3.99 -0.60 -5.35
CA PRO A 72 3.34 -0.59 -6.65
C PRO A 72 3.81 -1.71 -7.58
N GLY A 73 4.86 -2.44 -7.19
CA GLY A 73 5.47 -3.48 -8.04
C GLY A 73 4.58 -4.69 -8.26
N SER A 74 5.03 -5.58 -9.14
CA SER A 74 4.29 -6.78 -9.55
C SER A 74 4.08 -7.79 -8.42
N TYR A 75 4.99 -7.82 -7.41
CA TYR A 75 4.85 -8.67 -6.22
C TYR A 75 3.87 -8.09 -5.19
N GLN A 76 2.57 -8.16 -5.50
CA GLN A 76 1.51 -7.58 -4.66
C GLN A 76 1.33 -8.26 -3.30
N GLU A 77 1.73 -9.51 -3.13
CA GLU A 77 1.67 -10.20 -1.83
C GLU A 77 2.48 -9.49 -0.74
N ILE A 78 3.50 -8.74 -1.11
CA ILE A 78 4.31 -7.94 -0.18
C ILE A 78 3.43 -6.97 0.63
N ASN A 79 2.39 -6.41 0.02
CA ASN A 79 1.43 -5.51 0.66
C ASN A 79 0.55 -6.21 1.71
N ASN A 80 0.38 -7.52 1.61
CA ASN A 80 -0.38 -8.31 2.58
C ASN A 80 0.48 -8.70 3.80
N ARG A 81 1.78 -8.83 3.62
CA ARG A 81 2.73 -9.32 4.64
C ARG A 81 3.49 -8.22 5.35
N PHE A 82 3.73 -7.11 4.68
CA PHE A 82 4.52 -5.99 5.17
C PHE A 82 3.75 -4.68 5.08
N PHE A 83 4.28 -3.67 5.78
CA PHE A 83 3.84 -2.28 5.72
C PHE A 83 4.88 -1.47 4.95
N PRO A 84 4.66 -1.20 3.65
CA PRO A 84 5.63 -0.48 2.83
C PRO A 84 5.57 1.03 3.10
N VAL A 85 6.74 1.66 3.14
CA VAL A 85 6.91 3.10 3.27
C VAL A 85 7.85 3.57 2.18
N PHE A 86 7.38 4.45 1.31
CA PHE A 86 8.21 5.12 0.33
C PHE A 86 9.02 6.22 1.01
N ILE A 87 10.32 6.26 0.73
CA ILE A 87 11.24 7.27 1.25
C ILE A 87 12.08 7.82 0.10
N SER A 88 12.28 9.13 0.11
CA SER A 88 13.21 9.81 -0.77
C SER A 88 14.02 10.78 0.03
N ILE A 89 15.36 10.70 -0.05
CA ILE A 89 16.30 11.54 0.67
C ILE A 89 17.26 12.20 -0.32
N LYS A 90 17.32 13.52 -0.30
CA LYS A 90 18.30 14.29 -1.06
C LYS A 90 19.27 14.99 -0.10
N ASN A 91 20.55 14.84 -0.37
CA ASN A 91 21.61 15.52 0.37
C ASN A 91 21.87 16.92 -0.25
N ASN A 92 21.46 17.97 0.45
CA ASN A 92 21.70 19.35 0.04
C ASN A 92 22.99 19.93 0.66
N SER A 93 23.68 19.16 1.51
CA SER A 93 24.93 19.58 2.15
C SER A 93 26.14 19.40 1.23
N THR A 94 27.28 19.93 1.65
CA THR A 94 28.58 19.74 0.99
C THR A 94 29.33 18.49 1.46
N GLN A 95 28.78 17.75 2.44
CA GLN A 95 29.38 16.55 3.01
C GLN A 95 28.61 15.30 2.66
N LYS A 96 29.28 14.15 2.66
CA LYS A 96 28.64 12.85 2.52
C LYS A 96 27.81 12.54 3.77
N ILE A 97 26.67 11.92 3.56
CA ILE A 97 25.78 11.46 4.64
C ILE A 97 25.71 9.93 4.58
N LYS A 98 25.90 9.28 5.73
CA LYS A 98 25.80 7.83 5.83
C LYS A 98 24.38 7.43 6.20
N LEU A 99 23.72 6.70 5.29
CA LEU A 99 22.39 6.14 5.50
C LEU A 99 22.56 4.73 6.08
N GLN A 100 22.18 4.54 7.35
CA GLN A 100 22.26 3.28 8.06
C GLN A 100 20.88 2.82 8.49
N GLU A 101 20.66 1.52 8.49
CA GLU A 101 19.38 0.91 8.84
C GLU A 101 18.86 1.33 10.21
N ASN A 102 19.75 1.39 11.21
CA ASN A 102 19.44 1.80 12.58
C ASN A 102 19.03 3.27 12.74
N SER A 103 19.16 4.08 11.67
CA SER A 103 18.71 5.48 11.64
C SER A 103 17.26 5.62 11.18
N PHE A 104 16.58 4.49 10.93
CA PHE A 104 15.22 4.43 10.42
C PHE A 104 14.40 3.48 11.29
N SER A 105 13.32 3.96 11.88
CA SER A 105 12.43 3.14 12.69
C SER A 105 11.01 3.71 12.67
N ILE A 106 10.03 2.89 13.07
CA ILE A 106 8.66 3.33 13.33
C ILE A 106 8.35 3.07 14.79
N LEU A 107 7.89 4.10 15.50
CA LEU A 107 7.32 3.99 16.83
C LEU A 107 5.79 3.94 16.72
N CYS A 108 5.20 2.84 17.17
CA CYS A 108 3.76 2.61 17.13
C CYS A 108 3.32 1.91 18.41
N ASN A 109 2.36 2.50 19.16
CA ASN A 109 1.87 1.96 20.42
C ASN A 109 3.00 1.58 21.40
N GLU A 110 3.96 2.49 21.61
CA GLU A 110 5.14 2.32 22.50
C GLU A 110 6.12 1.21 22.04
N LYS A 111 5.86 0.56 20.90
CA LYS A 111 6.73 -0.47 20.31
C LYS A 111 7.51 0.10 19.14
N GLN A 112 8.81 -0.13 19.11
CA GLN A 112 9.67 0.19 17.98
C GLN A 112 9.66 -0.94 16.96
N TYR A 113 9.57 -0.57 15.69
CA TYR A 113 9.69 -1.45 14.55
C TYR A 113 10.83 -0.96 13.66
N ASP A 114 11.79 -1.83 13.43
CA ASP A 114 12.90 -1.59 12.52
C ASP A 114 12.55 -2.07 11.11
N PRO A 115 13.21 -1.57 10.06
CA PRO A 115 13.00 -2.04 8.70
C PRO A 115 13.28 -3.54 8.58
N VAL A 116 12.46 -4.25 7.83
CA VAL A 116 12.71 -5.65 7.48
C VAL A 116 13.78 -5.68 6.38
N PRO A 117 14.88 -6.40 6.55
CA PRO A 117 15.90 -6.52 5.51
C PRO A 117 15.31 -7.07 4.21
N VAL A 118 15.65 -6.45 3.08
CA VAL A 118 15.15 -6.88 1.76
C VAL A 118 15.57 -8.31 1.45
N ASP A 119 16.77 -8.72 1.87
CA ASP A 119 17.28 -10.08 1.69
C ASP A 119 16.36 -11.12 2.34
N TYR A 120 15.72 -10.80 3.47
CA TYR A 120 14.73 -11.68 4.09
C TYR A 120 13.48 -11.86 3.21
N ILE A 121 13.03 -10.77 2.58
CA ILE A 121 11.86 -10.79 1.67
C ILE A 121 12.20 -11.57 0.41
N LEU A 122 13.40 -11.36 -0.14
CA LEU A 122 13.91 -12.06 -1.33
C LEU A 122 14.08 -13.56 -1.07
N ALA A 123 14.65 -13.96 0.07
CA ALA A 123 14.79 -15.36 0.44
C ALA A 123 13.44 -16.09 0.56
N ASP A 124 12.39 -15.39 1.01
CA ASP A 124 11.04 -15.95 1.05
C ASP A 124 10.44 -16.11 -0.36
N LEU A 125 10.70 -15.17 -1.25
CA LEU A 125 10.30 -15.25 -2.65
C LEU A 125 11.03 -16.43 -3.34
N GLU A 126 12.33 -16.54 -3.19
CA GLU A 126 13.13 -17.66 -3.72
C GLU A 126 12.65 -19.02 -3.20
N ARG A 127 12.34 -19.12 -1.91
CA ARG A 127 11.80 -20.35 -1.32
C ARG A 127 10.46 -20.74 -1.94
N LYS A 128 9.57 -19.78 -2.22
CA LYS A 128 8.30 -20.03 -2.91
C LYS A 128 8.54 -20.56 -4.32
N MET A 129 9.48 -19.97 -5.05
CA MET A 129 9.88 -20.42 -6.39
C MET A 129 10.34 -21.88 -6.37
N MET A 130 11.21 -22.22 -5.42
CA MET A 130 11.69 -23.60 -5.26
C MET A 130 10.57 -24.59 -4.91
N LEU A 131 9.63 -24.21 -4.02
CA LEU A 131 8.52 -25.08 -3.62
C LEU A 131 7.54 -25.36 -4.76
N GLN A 132 7.32 -24.40 -5.65
CA GLN A 132 6.51 -24.61 -6.86
C GLN A 132 7.18 -25.60 -7.82
N GLU A 133 8.50 -25.59 -7.92
CA GLU A 133 9.26 -26.50 -8.77
C GLU A 133 9.14 -27.98 -8.32
N PHE A 134 8.96 -28.23 -7.01
CA PHE A 134 8.82 -29.57 -6.45
C PHE A 134 7.37 -30.08 -6.30
N SER A 135 6.37 -29.27 -6.67
CA SER A 135 4.97 -29.60 -6.38
C SER A 135 4.42 -30.77 -7.20
N ASP A 136 5.01 -31.12 -8.33
CA ASP A 136 4.62 -32.33 -9.06
C ASP A 136 5.76 -32.90 -9.93
N PRO A 137 6.54 -33.86 -9.42
CA PRO A 137 7.63 -34.48 -10.16
C PRO A 137 7.15 -35.37 -11.34
N PHE A 138 5.84 -35.58 -11.49
CA PHE A 138 5.25 -36.44 -12.53
C PHE A 138 4.56 -35.64 -13.65
N LEU A 139 4.44 -34.31 -13.52
CA LEU A 139 3.94 -33.49 -14.62
C LEU A 139 5.08 -33.27 -15.63
N PRO A 140 4.83 -33.54 -16.93
CA PRO A 140 5.79 -33.20 -17.97
C PRO A 140 6.06 -31.69 -17.92
N PRO A 141 7.29 -31.25 -18.21
CA PRO A 141 7.62 -29.81 -18.28
C PRO A 141 6.72 -29.18 -19.34
N THR A 142 5.62 -28.59 -18.89
CA THR A 142 4.70 -27.87 -19.74
C THR A 142 5.31 -26.47 -20.02
N GLU A 143 5.01 -25.91 -21.18
CA GLU A 143 5.40 -24.54 -21.55
C GLU A 143 5.04 -23.49 -20.48
N PHE A 144 4.09 -23.81 -19.58
CA PHE A 144 3.68 -23.00 -18.43
C PHE A 144 4.80 -22.79 -17.38
N GLY A 145 5.70 -23.75 -17.17
CA GLY A 145 6.79 -23.63 -16.18
C GLY A 145 7.84 -22.57 -16.54
N ILE A 146 8.02 -22.27 -17.82
CA ILE A 146 9.01 -21.29 -18.29
C ILE A 146 8.49 -19.85 -18.11
N THR A 147 7.20 -19.64 -18.35
CA THR A 147 6.57 -18.31 -18.22
C THR A 147 6.46 -17.83 -16.77
N ASP A 148 6.27 -18.74 -15.82
CA ASP A 148 6.20 -18.38 -14.40
C ASP A 148 7.57 -17.99 -13.85
N ARG A 149 8.64 -18.70 -14.21
CA ARG A 149 10.01 -18.36 -13.80
C ARG A 149 10.45 -16.97 -14.27
N THR A 150 10.05 -16.57 -15.48
CA THR A 150 10.38 -15.24 -16.00
C THR A 150 9.72 -14.15 -15.17
N LYS A 151 8.45 -14.33 -14.80
CA LYS A 151 7.72 -13.38 -13.94
C LYS A 151 8.31 -13.27 -12.54
N GLU A 152 8.70 -14.38 -11.96
CA GLU A 152 9.31 -14.42 -10.62
C GLU A 152 10.67 -13.74 -10.61
N GLN A 153 11.49 -13.96 -11.64
CA GLN A 153 12.74 -13.23 -11.82
C GLN A 153 12.51 -11.72 -12.02
N GLU A 154 11.50 -11.34 -12.79
CA GLU A 154 11.11 -9.94 -12.95
C GLU A 154 10.69 -9.33 -11.60
N MET A 155 9.87 -10.02 -10.81
CA MET A 155 9.48 -9.58 -9.47
C MET A 155 10.68 -9.42 -8.54
N TYR A 156 11.65 -10.34 -8.59
CA TYR A 156 12.89 -10.27 -7.82
C TYR A 156 13.69 -9.00 -8.17
N TYR A 157 13.99 -8.80 -9.46
CA TYR A 157 14.74 -7.62 -9.90
C TYR A 157 13.99 -6.32 -9.63
N GLU A 158 12.67 -6.32 -9.81
CA GLU A 158 11.84 -5.16 -9.51
C GLU A 158 11.90 -4.80 -8.02
N LEU A 159 11.82 -5.79 -7.12
CA LEU A 159 11.92 -5.58 -5.70
C LEU A 159 13.29 -5.04 -5.29
N VAL A 160 14.37 -5.61 -5.81
CA VAL A 160 15.75 -5.14 -5.56
C VAL A 160 15.93 -3.69 -6.01
N ASN A 161 15.43 -3.35 -7.19
CA ASN A 161 15.57 -2.01 -7.75
C ASN A 161 14.71 -0.95 -7.06
N ASN A 162 13.56 -1.34 -6.51
CA ASN A 162 12.64 -0.44 -5.83
C ASN A 162 12.88 -0.35 -4.31
N ALA A 163 13.65 -1.26 -3.73
CA ALA A 163 13.99 -1.20 -2.33
C ALA A 163 14.96 -0.04 -2.03
N PHE A 164 14.81 0.54 -0.84
CA PHE A 164 15.69 1.60 -0.40
C PHE A 164 17.11 1.04 -0.13
N SER A 165 18.11 1.66 -0.74
CA SER A 165 19.50 1.21 -0.64
C SER A 165 20.28 2.00 0.42
N TRP A 166 20.97 1.26 1.31
CA TRP A 166 21.83 1.79 2.36
C TRP A 166 23.16 2.31 1.80
N GLY A 167 23.97 2.93 2.64
CA GLY A 167 25.33 3.38 2.33
C GLY A 167 25.46 4.89 2.24
N GLU A 168 26.47 5.36 1.54
CA GLU A 168 26.79 6.80 1.44
C GLU A 168 25.86 7.52 0.46
N LEU A 169 25.42 8.71 0.83
CA LEU A 169 24.71 9.67 -0.01
C LEU A 169 25.61 10.88 -0.26
N LEU A 170 26.09 11.02 -1.47
CA LEU A 170 27.02 12.08 -1.87
C LEU A 170 26.34 13.47 -1.85
N PRO A 171 27.09 14.56 -1.76
CA PRO A 171 26.57 15.92 -1.93
C PRO A 171 25.77 16.07 -3.22
N GLY A 172 24.58 16.65 -3.13
CA GLY A 172 23.67 16.86 -4.25
C GLY A 172 22.92 15.60 -4.73
N ALA A 173 23.34 14.40 -4.28
CA ALA A 173 22.71 13.14 -4.67
C ALA A 173 21.36 12.92 -3.98
N LYS A 174 20.55 12.06 -4.60
CA LYS A 174 19.26 11.61 -4.10
C LYS A 174 19.23 10.08 -4.09
N LYS A 175 18.65 9.50 -3.04
CA LYS A 175 18.25 8.09 -2.98
C LYS A 175 16.77 8.00 -2.67
N ASP A 176 16.07 7.12 -3.35
CA ASP A 176 14.67 6.83 -3.12
C ASP A 176 14.40 5.32 -3.21
N GLY A 177 13.33 4.88 -2.56
CA GLY A 177 12.93 3.48 -2.54
C GLY A 177 11.95 3.17 -1.42
N TYR A 178 11.62 1.90 -1.29
CA TYR A 178 10.71 1.39 -0.27
C TYR A 178 11.46 0.76 0.88
N LEU A 179 11.06 1.10 2.10
CA LEU A 179 11.34 0.33 3.31
C LEU A 179 10.10 -0.47 3.67
N PHE A 180 10.33 -1.66 4.16
CA PHE A 180 9.26 -2.59 4.56
C PHE A 180 9.31 -2.79 6.07
N TYR A 181 8.16 -2.70 6.72
CA TYR A 181 8.02 -2.87 8.17
C TYR A 181 6.99 -3.96 8.48
N ASN A 182 6.87 -4.31 9.76
CA ASN A 182 5.87 -5.26 10.23
C ASN A 182 4.45 -4.77 9.86
N LYS A 183 3.62 -5.68 9.36
CA LYS A 183 2.24 -5.40 8.93
C LYS A 183 1.34 -4.90 10.05
N GLU A 184 1.64 -5.21 11.31
CA GLU A 184 0.87 -4.76 12.48
C GLU A 184 0.63 -3.24 12.50
N ILE A 185 1.59 -2.46 11.99
CA ILE A 185 1.51 -0.99 11.92
C ILE A 185 0.29 -0.52 11.12
N ALA A 186 -0.12 -1.26 10.10
CA ALA A 186 -1.28 -0.92 9.26
C ALA A 186 -2.61 -0.86 10.03
N SER A 187 -2.71 -1.53 11.18
CA SER A 187 -3.89 -1.55 12.05
C SER A 187 -3.96 -0.37 13.01
N ALA A 188 -2.85 0.35 13.21
CA ALA A 188 -2.78 1.46 14.16
C ALA A 188 -3.58 2.68 13.68
N SER A 189 -3.99 3.52 14.62
CA SER A 189 -4.61 4.82 14.34
C SER A 189 -3.57 5.92 14.05
N CYS A 190 -2.40 5.80 14.66
CA CYS A 190 -1.27 6.71 14.47
C CYS A 190 0.06 6.01 14.75
N PHE A 191 1.13 6.55 14.19
CA PHE A 191 2.51 6.15 14.45
C PHE A 191 3.47 7.29 14.10
N THR A 192 4.72 7.17 14.52
CA THR A 192 5.79 8.12 14.19
C THR A 192 6.90 7.39 13.44
N ILE A 193 7.30 7.91 12.28
CA ILE A 193 8.47 7.44 11.55
C ILE A 193 9.66 8.28 11.97
N ASN A 194 10.73 7.64 12.44
CA ASN A 194 12.00 8.28 12.75
C ASN A 194 12.97 8.05 11.60
N ILE A 195 13.53 9.13 11.05
CA ILE A 195 14.49 9.09 9.94
C ILE A 195 15.59 10.09 10.23
N LEU A 196 16.83 9.63 10.41
CA LEU A 196 18.00 10.47 10.61
C LEU A 196 17.80 11.53 11.74
N GLY A 197 17.08 11.17 12.79
CA GLY A 197 16.76 12.04 13.93
C GLY A 197 15.51 12.92 13.76
N PHE A 198 14.86 12.89 12.61
CA PHE A 198 13.56 13.55 12.41
C PHE A 198 12.41 12.61 12.78
N ALA A 199 11.52 13.07 13.67
CA ALA A 199 10.30 12.35 14.05
C ALA A 199 9.12 12.87 13.22
N ILE A 200 8.49 12.00 12.44
CA ILE A 200 7.44 12.33 11.46
C ILE A 200 6.16 11.58 11.87
N PRO A 201 5.21 12.26 12.52
CA PRO A 201 3.94 11.64 12.91
C PRO A 201 3.03 11.41 11.68
N PHE A 202 2.31 10.29 11.71
CA PHE A 202 1.26 9.94 10.75
C PHE A 202 -0.02 9.54 11.49
N ILE A 203 -1.17 9.92 10.93
CA ILE A 203 -2.50 9.66 11.47
C ILE A 203 -3.34 9.00 10.37
N LYS A 204 -4.14 8.01 10.74
CA LYS A 204 -5.06 7.30 9.84
C LYS A 204 -6.30 8.16 9.60
N GLN A 205 -6.66 8.39 8.34
CA GLN A 205 -7.88 9.07 7.90
C GLN A 205 -8.82 8.10 7.19
#